data_da0a05efdb7c603c3dd24b0ea18227c2
#
_entry.id   da0a05efdb7c603c3dd24b0ea18227c2
#
_cell.length_a   1.000
_cell.length_b   1.000
_cell.length_c   1.000
_cell.angle_alpha   90.00
_cell.angle_beta   90.00
_cell.angle_gamma   90.00
#
_symmetry.space_group_name_H-M   'P 1'
#
loop_
_entity.id
_entity.type
_entity.pdbx_description
1 polymer ?
#
loop_
_entity_poly.entity_id
_entity_poly.type
_entity_poly.pdbx_seq_one_letter_code
_entity_poly.pdbx_strand_id
1 'polypeptide(L)'
;RGQGPGSGTSSSAPGGAGYGGTGARPNQNSGNSYGDGKISSLIGGSGGGGFVVDASGGSGGGALSVDANDSLTIDTTILSIGGNGSGGSAGGSGGAIRLSANDLLLTENSKLDVSGGANGGAGGRIFLSGRTTLNNEGEDNLIADAGESTVSGSGGSIRYDRVLEQANLVYFSGTLTIDTSIGTIEHSDGTRHYGLIEDRSYRHANGSTWPYSVCHFIFEEIHLAGSLVINTKGKNALILEAQSGDFILGTDLRADGGNASFLNGMGG
;
A
#
# COMPACT_ATOMS: atom_id res chain seq x y z
N ARG A 1 -27.50 -1.44 10.57
CA ARG A 1 -26.33 -2.20 10.12
C ARG A 1 -25.88 -1.63 8.79
N GLY A 2 -24.57 -1.38 8.63
CA GLY A 2 -24.00 -1.04 7.34
C GLY A 2 -24.23 -2.13 6.29
N GLN A 3 -24.01 -1.81 5.01
CA GLN A 3 -24.10 -2.77 3.91
C GLN A 3 -22.69 -3.10 3.39
N GLY A 4 -22.56 -4.26 2.76
CA GLY A 4 -21.30 -4.74 2.18
C GLY A 4 -20.60 -5.81 3.03
N PRO A 5 -19.59 -6.51 2.45
CA PRO A 5 -18.93 -7.65 3.09
C PRO A 5 -18.21 -7.31 4.41
N GLY A 6 -17.65 -6.11 4.50
CA GLY A 6 -16.98 -5.59 5.70
C GLY A 6 -17.83 -4.57 6.47
N SER A 7 -19.14 -4.71 6.46
CA SER A 7 -20.02 -3.73 7.10
C SER A 7 -19.90 -3.72 8.63
N GLY A 8 -19.93 -2.52 9.21
CA GLY A 8 -20.01 -2.33 10.63
C GLY A 8 -21.40 -2.68 11.19
N THR A 9 -21.46 -3.14 12.43
CA THR A 9 -22.72 -3.49 13.11
C THR A 9 -23.31 -2.28 13.80
N SER A 10 -24.62 -2.09 13.68
CA SER A 10 -25.36 -1.03 14.38
C SER A 10 -25.61 -1.44 15.83
N SER A 11 -25.30 -0.55 16.76
CA SER A 11 -25.49 -0.76 18.19
C SER A 11 -25.36 0.57 18.96
N SER A 12 -25.43 0.55 20.29
CA SER A 12 -25.03 1.68 21.13
C SER A 12 -23.53 2.01 21.06
N ALA A 13 -22.73 1.13 20.42
CA ALA A 13 -21.33 1.35 20.10
C ALA A 13 -21.08 0.82 18.68
N PRO A 14 -21.50 1.57 17.65
CA PRO A 14 -21.48 1.10 16.27
C PRO A 14 -20.05 0.87 15.78
N GLY A 15 -19.86 -0.19 15.01
CA GLY A 15 -18.56 -0.55 14.43
C GLY A 15 -18.28 0.16 13.11
N GLY A 16 -17.03 0.55 12.90
CA GLY A 16 -16.55 1.05 11.60
C GLY A 16 -16.53 -0.04 10.54
N ALA A 17 -16.65 0.36 9.29
CA ALA A 17 -16.56 -0.58 8.16
C ALA A 17 -15.11 -0.91 7.81
N GLY A 18 -14.87 -2.14 7.31
CA GLY A 18 -13.62 -2.59 6.76
C GLY A 18 -13.66 -2.73 5.25
N TYR A 19 -12.48 -2.68 4.62
CA TYR A 19 -12.22 -3.07 3.22
C TYR A 19 -10.74 -3.35 3.02
N GLY A 20 -9.88 -2.35 2.77
CA GLY A 20 -8.44 -2.50 2.68
C GLY A 20 -7.83 -2.85 4.03
N GLY A 21 -8.38 -2.26 5.09
CA GLY A 21 -8.10 -2.55 6.50
C GLY A 21 -9.33 -3.00 7.25
N THR A 22 -9.21 -3.16 8.57
CA THR A 22 -10.32 -3.46 9.48
C THR A 22 -10.91 -2.17 10.04
N GLY A 23 -12.24 -2.11 10.16
CA GLY A 23 -12.91 -0.99 10.80
C GLY A 23 -12.60 -0.90 12.30
N ALA A 24 -12.75 0.30 12.86
CA ALA A 24 -12.51 0.53 14.28
C ALA A 24 -13.64 0.04 15.16
N ARG A 25 -13.29 -0.32 16.29
CA ARG A 25 -13.86 -0.71 17.58
C ARG A 25 -13.69 -2.19 17.87
N PRO A 26 -13.01 -2.50 19.00
CA PRO A 26 -12.54 -3.85 19.33
C PRO A 26 -13.62 -4.82 19.79
N ASN A 27 -14.86 -4.41 19.97
CA ASN A 27 -15.89 -5.25 20.59
C ASN A 27 -16.82 -5.89 19.55
N GLN A 28 -16.28 -6.68 18.63
CA GLN A 28 -17.04 -7.55 17.70
C GLN A 28 -18.00 -6.86 16.71
N ASN A 29 -18.05 -5.54 16.69
CA ASN A 29 -18.96 -4.77 15.83
C ASN A 29 -18.28 -4.17 14.60
N SER A 30 -16.95 -4.25 14.50
CA SER A 30 -16.17 -3.73 13.38
C SER A 30 -16.25 -4.63 12.15
N GLY A 31 -16.20 -4.03 10.99
CA GLY A 31 -16.10 -4.75 9.72
C GLY A 31 -14.69 -5.30 9.50
N ASN A 32 -14.60 -6.53 9.00
CA ASN A 32 -13.34 -7.15 8.63
C ASN A 32 -12.83 -6.61 7.29
N SER A 33 -11.52 -6.71 7.05
CA SER A 33 -10.95 -6.53 5.72
C SER A 33 -11.43 -7.65 4.79
N TYR A 34 -11.61 -7.34 3.49
CA TYR A 34 -12.01 -8.29 2.46
C TYR A 34 -11.42 -7.91 1.09
N GLY A 35 -11.64 -8.76 0.10
CA GLY A 35 -11.06 -8.62 -1.23
C GLY A 35 -9.54 -8.87 -1.21
N ASP A 36 -8.93 -8.76 -2.37
CA ASP A 36 -7.48 -8.93 -2.56
C ASP A 36 -6.81 -7.60 -2.91
N GLY A 37 -5.49 -7.54 -2.71
CA GLY A 37 -4.70 -6.33 -2.95
C GLY A 37 -4.56 -5.96 -4.44
N LYS A 38 -4.86 -6.87 -5.36
CA LYS A 38 -4.85 -6.63 -6.81
C LYS A 38 -6.20 -6.12 -7.34
N ILE A 39 -7.21 -6.04 -6.47
CA ILE A 39 -8.57 -5.64 -6.83
C ILE A 39 -9.07 -6.48 -8.02
N SER A 40 -8.86 -7.81 -7.94
CA SER A 40 -9.31 -8.76 -8.98
C SER A 40 -10.82 -8.72 -9.18
N SER A 41 -11.56 -8.40 -8.13
CA SER A 41 -12.98 -8.08 -8.17
C SER A 41 -13.18 -6.61 -7.83
N LEU A 42 -13.78 -5.85 -8.73
CA LEU A 42 -14.07 -4.43 -8.53
C LEU A 42 -15.22 -4.26 -7.54
N ILE A 43 -14.90 -4.22 -6.26
CA ILE A 43 -15.85 -4.09 -5.17
C ILE A 43 -15.54 -2.79 -4.43
N GLY A 44 -16.56 -2.00 -4.13
CA GLY A 44 -16.43 -0.79 -3.31
C GLY A 44 -16.30 -1.09 -1.82
N GLY A 45 -16.09 -0.04 -1.06
CA GLY A 45 -16.07 -0.09 0.40
C GLY A 45 -17.42 -0.46 1.02
N SER A 46 -17.42 -0.78 2.29
CA SER A 46 -18.60 -1.14 3.07
C SER A 46 -19.09 0.02 3.95
N GLY A 47 -20.36 -0.02 4.30
CA GLY A 47 -20.96 0.97 5.19
C GLY A 47 -20.69 0.73 6.66
N GLY A 48 -20.52 1.80 7.42
CA GLY A 48 -20.39 1.79 8.87
C GLY A 48 -21.70 1.46 9.60
N GLY A 49 -21.61 1.08 10.86
CA GLY A 49 -22.78 0.83 11.71
C GLY A 49 -23.48 2.13 12.13
N GLY A 50 -24.80 2.12 12.15
CA GLY A 50 -25.60 3.21 12.70
C GLY A 50 -25.66 3.18 14.23
N PHE A 51 -25.74 4.35 14.84
CA PHE A 51 -25.96 4.50 16.29
C PHE A 51 -27.45 4.71 16.55
N VAL A 52 -28.06 3.81 17.30
CA VAL A 52 -29.51 3.81 17.66
C VAL A 52 -30.48 4.37 16.58
N VAL A 53 -31.73 4.66 16.91
CA VAL A 53 -32.87 4.68 15.98
C VAL A 53 -32.80 5.68 14.83
N ASP A 54 -32.03 6.77 14.91
CA ASP A 54 -32.09 7.86 13.91
C ASP A 54 -30.74 8.34 13.36
N ALA A 55 -29.66 7.60 13.60
CA ALA A 55 -28.32 7.98 13.10
C ALA A 55 -27.76 6.95 12.13
N SER A 56 -27.47 7.38 10.92
CA SER A 56 -26.95 6.53 9.84
C SER A 56 -25.43 6.38 9.92
N GLY A 57 -24.95 5.17 9.75
CA GLY A 57 -23.52 4.94 9.47
C GLY A 57 -23.10 5.55 8.14
N GLY A 58 -21.82 5.84 8.01
CA GLY A 58 -21.22 6.34 6.75
C GLY A 58 -21.32 5.31 5.64
N SER A 59 -21.49 5.75 4.41
CA SER A 59 -21.45 4.88 3.22
C SER A 59 -20.02 4.44 2.91
N GLY A 60 -19.84 3.28 2.30
CA GLY A 60 -18.54 2.89 1.71
C GLY A 60 -18.20 3.72 0.49
N GLY A 61 -16.91 3.89 0.22
CA GLY A 61 -16.40 4.50 -1.01
C GLY A 61 -16.75 3.65 -2.23
N GLY A 62 -16.79 4.27 -3.40
CA GLY A 62 -17.08 3.59 -4.66
C GLY A 62 -15.94 2.68 -5.13
N ALA A 63 -16.04 2.18 -6.35
CA ALA A 63 -14.97 1.43 -7.00
C ALA A 63 -14.79 1.95 -8.43
N LEU A 64 -13.53 2.19 -8.82
CA LEU A 64 -13.13 2.64 -10.14
C LEU A 64 -12.06 1.72 -10.70
N SER A 65 -12.22 1.30 -11.96
CA SER A 65 -11.15 0.69 -12.73
C SER A 65 -10.97 1.45 -14.02
N VAL A 66 -9.73 1.79 -14.35
CA VAL A 66 -9.34 2.34 -15.64
C VAL A 66 -8.25 1.45 -16.20
N ASP A 67 -8.52 0.87 -17.36
CA ASP A 67 -7.58 0.02 -18.09
C ASP A 67 -7.31 0.65 -19.45
N ALA A 68 -6.06 0.99 -19.74
CA ALA A 68 -5.59 1.49 -21.01
C ALA A 68 -4.61 0.50 -21.64
N ASN A 69 -4.71 0.28 -22.96
CA ASN A 69 -3.84 -0.67 -23.65
C ASN A 69 -2.40 -0.15 -23.80
N ASP A 70 -2.21 1.16 -23.81
CA ASP A 70 -0.92 1.78 -24.08
C ASP A 70 -0.51 2.69 -22.93
N SER A 71 -0.92 3.92 -22.89
CA SER A 71 -0.55 4.87 -21.85
C SER A 71 -1.76 5.44 -21.11
N LEU A 72 -1.59 5.66 -19.81
CA LEU A 72 -2.55 6.34 -18.93
C LEU A 72 -1.83 7.41 -18.13
N THR A 73 -2.23 8.65 -18.32
CA THR A 73 -1.73 9.77 -17.52
C THR A 73 -2.82 10.26 -16.58
N ILE A 74 -2.52 10.33 -15.31
CA ILE A 74 -3.37 10.94 -14.29
C ILE A 74 -2.74 12.28 -13.89
N ASP A 75 -3.48 13.36 -14.11
CA ASP A 75 -3.08 14.74 -13.78
C ASP A 75 -4.19 15.43 -12.97
N THR A 76 -4.87 14.67 -12.13
CA THR A 76 -6.01 15.14 -11.35
C THR A 76 -6.23 14.29 -10.10
N THR A 77 -7.16 14.75 -9.25
CA THR A 77 -7.57 14.01 -8.06
C THR A 77 -8.66 12.99 -8.37
N ILE A 78 -8.46 11.74 -7.94
CA ILE A 78 -9.47 10.67 -7.95
C ILE A 78 -9.79 10.29 -6.50
N LEU A 79 -11.05 10.41 -6.12
CA LEU A 79 -11.53 10.15 -4.77
C LEU A 79 -12.47 8.93 -4.74
N SER A 80 -12.19 8.02 -3.84
CA SER A 80 -13.09 6.91 -3.49
C SER A 80 -13.14 6.73 -1.97
N ILE A 81 -13.41 7.83 -1.28
CA ILE A 81 -13.41 7.94 0.18
C ILE A 81 -14.67 7.36 0.81
N GLY A 82 -14.54 6.91 2.05
CA GLY A 82 -15.66 6.49 2.88
C GLY A 82 -16.45 7.69 3.43
N GLY A 83 -17.75 7.55 3.53
CA GLY A 83 -18.60 8.55 4.16
C GLY A 83 -18.48 8.58 5.69
N ASN A 84 -18.65 9.75 6.28
CA ASN A 84 -18.70 9.93 7.74
C ASN A 84 -20.04 9.43 8.31
N GLY A 85 -20.00 8.84 9.48
CA GLY A 85 -21.20 8.53 10.25
C GLY A 85 -21.81 9.78 10.88
N SER A 86 -23.11 9.86 11.00
CA SER A 86 -23.83 10.95 11.67
C SER A 86 -24.19 10.58 13.12
N GLY A 87 -24.35 11.56 14.01
CA GLY A 87 -24.90 11.37 15.36
C GLY A 87 -24.19 10.29 16.19
N GLY A 88 -22.87 10.18 16.12
CA GLY A 88 -22.09 9.16 16.82
C GLY A 88 -22.04 7.79 16.12
N SER A 89 -22.58 7.68 14.91
CA SER A 89 -22.48 6.50 14.06
C SER A 89 -21.07 6.34 13.51
N ALA A 90 -20.73 5.13 13.09
CA ALA A 90 -19.42 4.79 12.57
C ALA A 90 -19.26 5.14 11.09
N GLY A 91 -18.02 5.42 10.68
CA GLY A 91 -17.65 5.71 9.29
C GLY A 91 -17.67 4.50 8.38
N GLY A 92 -17.93 4.72 7.09
CA GLY A 92 -17.76 3.75 6.03
C GLY A 92 -16.28 3.58 5.66
N SER A 93 -15.91 2.46 5.09
CA SER A 93 -14.54 2.27 4.58
C SER A 93 -14.31 3.01 3.26
N GLY A 94 -13.05 3.36 2.99
CA GLY A 94 -12.63 3.76 1.64
C GLY A 94 -12.97 2.68 0.62
N GLY A 95 -12.97 3.06 -0.64
CA GLY A 95 -13.30 2.16 -1.74
C GLY A 95 -12.07 1.67 -2.51
N ALA A 96 -12.22 1.46 -3.81
CA ALA A 96 -11.20 0.90 -4.67
C ALA A 96 -10.84 1.79 -5.85
N ILE A 97 -9.54 1.94 -6.12
CA ILE A 97 -9.04 2.53 -7.36
C ILE A 97 -8.06 1.54 -7.98
N ARG A 98 -8.37 1.06 -9.20
CA ARG A 98 -7.51 0.23 -10.00
C ARG A 98 -7.16 0.96 -11.28
N LEU A 99 -5.87 1.19 -11.52
CA LEU A 99 -5.36 1.79 -12.74
C LEU A 99 -4.39 0.82 -13.40
N SER A 100 -4.57 0.58 -14.69
CA SER A 100 -3.75 -0.35 -15.46
C SER A 100 -3.43 0.21 -16.82
N ALA A 101 -2.15 0.19 -17.21
CA ALA A 101 -1.68 0.56 -18.54
C ALA A 101 -0.33 -0.08 -18.82
N ASN A 102 0.16 -0.07 -20.07
CA ASN A 102 1.57 -0.38 -20.31
C ASN A 102 2.46 0.70 -19.70
N ASP A 103 2.13 1.97 -19.91
CA ASP A 103 2.81 3.11 -19.30
C ASP A 103 1.80 3.90 -18.44
N LEU A 104 1.99 3.94 -17.14
CA LEU A 104 1.15 4.67 -16.19
C LEU A 104 1.94 5.85 -15.60
N LEU A 105 1.51 7.06 -15.89
CA LEU A 105 2.10 8.29 -15.34
C LEU A 105 1.16 8.92 -14.33
N LEU A 106 1.61 9.07 -13.11
CA LEU A 106 1.00 9.91 -12.09
C LEU A 106 1.82 11.20 -11.98
N THR A 107 1.24 12.33 -12.39
CA THR A 107 1.92 13.64 -12.34
C THR A 107 1.96 14.21 -10.93
N GLU A 108 2.66 15.32 -10.74
CA GLU A 108 2.69 16.06 -9.46
C GLU A 108 1.30 16.54 -9.01
N ASN A 109 0.36 16.75 -9.95
CA ASN A 109 -1.01 17.18 -9.66
C ASN A 109 -1.95 15.99 -9.34
N SER A 110 -1.48 14.76 -9.51
CA SER A 110 -2.32 13.59 -9.24
C SER A 110 -2.48 13.35 -7.74
N LYS A 111 -3.69 12.99 -7.35
CA LYS A 111 -4.01 12.49 -6.01
C LYS A 111 -4.99 11.34 -6.11
N LEU A 112 -4.66 10.20 -5.53
CA LEU A 112 -5.55 9.06 -5.40
C LEU A 112 -5.87 8.86 -3.93
N ASP A 113 -7.13 9.04 -3.53
CA ASP A 113 -7.51 8.99 -2.13
C ASP A 113 -8.66 7.99 -1.92
N VAL A 114 -8.37 6.98 -1.15
CA VAL A 114 -9.31 5.93 -0.73
C VAL A 114 -9.42 5.87 0.81
N SER A 115 -9.34 7.01 1.47
CA SER A 115 -9.42 7.08 2.92
C SER A 115 -10.77 6.60 3.44
N GLY A 116 -10.78 6.09 4.66
CA GLY A 116 -12.01 5.77 5.39
C GLY A 116 -12.75 7.01 5.89
N GLY A 117 -14.04 6.88 6.13
CA GLY A 117 -14.84 7.91 6.79
C GLY A 117 -14.52 8.04 8.27
N ALA A 118 -14.68 9.25 8.80
CA ALA A 118 -14.47 9.53 10.23
C ALA A 118 -15.31 8.61 11.13
N ASN A 119 -14.88 8.43 12.38
CA ASN A 119 -15.43 7.48 13.34
C ASN A 119 -15.19 6.00 12.97
N GLY A 120 -13.96 5.72 12.51
CA GLY A 120 -13.45 4.36 12.47
C GLY A 120 -13.66 3.60 11.16
N GLY A 121 -13.97 4.26 10.07
CA GLY A 121 -13.89 3.64 8.74
C GLY A 121 -12.45 3.24 8.40
N ALA A 122 -12.25 2.07 7.83
CA ALA A 122 -10.93 1.63 7.34
C ALA A 122 -10.56 2.28 6.02
N GLY A 123 -9.27 2.36 5.72
CA GLY A 123 -8.79 2.73 4.38
C GLY A 123 -9.20 1.70 3.32
N GLY A 124 -9.26 2.16 2.08
CA GLY A 124 -9.59 1.36 0.90
C GLY A 124 -8.37 0.70 0.25
N ARG A 125 -8.43 0.51 -1.07
CA ARG A 125 -7.37 -0.12 -1.85
C ARG A 125 -7.04 0.68 -3.10
N ILE A 126 -5.74 0.88 -3.35
CA ILE A 126 -5.21 1.39 -4.62
C ILE A 126 -4.37 0.28 -5.23
N PHE A 127 -4.60 0.00 -6.50
CA PHE A 127 -3.83 -0.93 -7.28
C PHE A 127 -3.38 -0.28 -8.59
N LEU A 128 -2.08 -0.26 -8.82
CA LEU A 128 -1.45 0.30 -10.00
C LEU A 128 -0.74 -0.83 -10.75
N SER A 129 -1.02 -0.96 -12.05
CA SER A 129 -0.45 -2.00 -12.90
C SER A 129 0.13 -1.40 -14.17
N GLY A 130 1.34 -1.78 -14.49
CA GLY A 130 2.09 -1.30 -15.64
C GLY A 130 3.41 -0.65 -15.26
N ARG A 131 4.18 -0.17 -16.25
CA ARG A 131 5.31 0.71 -15.98
C ARG A 131 4.77 2.00 -15.38
N THR A 132 4.97 2.18 -14.09
CA THR A 132 4.41 3.31 -13.35
C THR A 132 5.50 4.34 -13.08
N THR A 133 5.34 5.54 -13.57
CA THR A 133 6.18 6.69 -13.20
C THR A 133 5.43 7.53 -12.19
N LEU A 134 5.99 7.65 -10.98
CA LEU A 134 5.53 8.58 -9.95
C LEU A 134 6.47 9.79 -10.00
N ASN A 135 5.98 10.97 -10.28
CA ASN A 135 6.78 12.18 -10.12
C ASN A 135 7.04 12.44 -8.63
N ASN A 136 8.19 13.01 -8.29
CA ASN A 136 8.86 13.04 -6.98
C ASN A 136 8.02 13.29 -5.70
N GLU A 137 6.76 13.68 -5.82
CA GLU A 137 5.84 13.89 -4.69
C GLU A 137 4.67 12.88 -4.71
N GLY A 138 4.72 11.90 -5.62
CA GLY A 138 3.57 11.04 -5.93
C GLY A 138 3.16 10.08 -4.81
N GLU A 139 4.05 9.70 -3.89
CA GLU A 139 3.67 8.81 -2.78
C GLU A 139 2.81 9.50 -1.74
N ASP A 140 3.08 10.78 -1.44
CA ASP A 140 2.26 11.58 -0.51
C ASP A 140 0.83 11.80 -1.05
N ASN A 141 0.64 11.57 -2.34
CA ASN A 141 -0.63 11.70 -3.04
C ASN A 141 -1.39 10.38 -3.22
N LEU A 142 -0.82 9.25 -2.75
CA LEU A 142 -1.51 7.96 -2.70
C LEU A 142 -1.96 7.70 -1.27
N ILE A 143 -3.25 7.91 -0.99
CA ILE A 143 -3.79 7.91 0.36
C ILE A 143 -4.76 6.74 0.54
N ALA A 144 -4.48 5.89 1.50
CA ALA A 144 -5.35 4.78 1.90
C ALA A 144 -5.51 4.75 3.44
N ASP A 145 -5.64 5.91 4.05
CA ASP A 145 -5.67 6.04 5.50
C ASP A 145 -7.01 5.61 6.10
N ALA A 146 -6.97 5.26 7.37
CA ALA A 146 -8.19 5.11 8.14
C ALA A 146 -8.84 6.48 8.39
N GLY A 147 -10.14 6.50 8.53
CA GLY A 147 -10.86 7.72 8.92
C GLY A 147 -10.43 8.18 10.31
N GLU A 148 -10.15 9.47 10.44
CA GLU A 148 -9.73 10.08 11.70
C GLU A 148 -10.84 10.05 12.75
N SER A 149 -10.50 9.62 13.95
CA SER A 149 -11.33 9.80 15.16
C SER A 149 -10.58 9.33 16.41
N THR A 150 -11.22 9.46 17.58
CA THR A 150 -10.74 8.90 18.85
C THR A 150 -10.59 7.37 18.82
N VAL A 151 -11.20 6.69 17.83
CA VAL A 151 -11.08 5.25 17.60
C VAL A 151 -10.88 5.04 16.10
N SER A 152 -9.65 4.85 15.68
CA SER A 152 -9.28 4.71 14.27
C SER A 152 -9.42 3.26 13.78
N GLY A 153 -9.86 3.09 12.54
CA GLY A 153 -9.73 1.85 11.79
C GLY A 153 -8.28 1.57 11.41
N SER A 154 -8.03 0.54 10.65
CA SER A 154 -6.73 0.27 10.04
C SER A 154 -6.62 0.99 8.69
N GLY A 155 -5.43 1.43 8.34
CA GLY A 155 -5.11 1.87 6.98
C GLY A 155 -5.44 0.78 5.96
N GLY A 156 -5.61 1.19 4.72
CA GLY A 156 -5.85 0.31 3.58
C GLY A 156 -4.57 -0.24 2.96
N SER A 157 -4.59 -0.47 1.66
CA SER A 157 -3.43 -0.96 0.93
C SER A 157 -3.22 -0.24 -0.39
N ILE A 158 -1.96 0.03 -0.70
CA ILE A 158 -1.51 0.50 -2.00
C ILE A 158 -0.62 -0.60 -2.56
N ARG A 159 -0.91 -1.06 -3.78
CA ARG A 159 -0.15 -2.13 -4.42
C ARG A 159 0.15 -1.81 -5.87
N TYR A 160 1.30 -2.30 -6.31
CA TYR A 160 1.77 -2.21 -7.69
C TYR A 160 1.92 -3.63 -8.26
N ASP A 161 1.48 -3.89 -9.50
CA ASP A 161 1.59 -5.20 -10.15
C ASP A 161 2.78 -5.33 -11.10
N ARG A 162 3.30 -4.23 -11.57
CA ARG A 162 4.59 -4.17 -12.26
C ARG A 162 5.49 -3.17 -11.58
N VAL A 163 6.70 -3.57 -11.50
CA VAL A 163 7.78 -2.77 -10.97
C VAL A 163 8.02 -1.61 -11.92
N LEU A 164 8.31 -0.48 -11.34
CA LEU A 164 8.88 0.66 -12.04
C LEU A 164 10.08 0.15 -12.83
N GLU A 165 9.98 0.05 -14.15
CA GLU A 165 11.16 -0.04 -15.01
C GLU A 165 11.87 1.30 -14.89
N GLN A 166 12.87 1.32 -14.07
CA GLN A 166 13.76 2.46 -14.00
C GLN A 166 14.89 2.16 -14.98
N ALA A 167 15.15 3.10 -15.87
CA ALA A 167 16.06 2.85 -16.96
C ALA A 167 17.37 2.25 -16.45
N ASN A 168 17.99 2.81 -15.43
CA ASN A 168 19.26 2.30 -14.90
C ASN A 168 19.44 2.65 -13.43
N LEU A 169 19.98 1.73 -12.64
CA LEU A 169 20.52 1.99 -11.31
C LEU A 169 22.04 2.08 -11.37
N VAL A 170 22.57 3.22 -11.76
CA VAL A 170 24.01 3.41 -12.01
C VAL A 170 24.58 4.46 -11.06
N TYR A 171 25.37 4.01 -10.09
CA TYR A 171 26.03 4.88 -9.12
C TYR A 171 27.47 4.43 -8.83
N PHE A 172 28.39 5.39 -8.82
CA PHE A 172 29.83 5.14 -8.58
C PHE A 172 30.36 5.83 -7.32
N SER A 173 29.55 6.66 -6.67
CA SER A 173 29.93 7.39 -5.45
C SER A 173 28.68 7.79 -4.66
N GLY A 174 28.88 8.32 -3.46
CA GLY A 174 27.80 8.74 -2.60
C GLY A 174 27.28 7.63 -1.69
N THR A 175 26.07 7.83 -1.16
CA THR A 175 25.40 6.86 -0.31
C THR A 175 24.08 6.45 -0.93
N LEU A 176 23.86 5.15 -1.06
CA LEU A 176 22.59 4.56 -1.47
C LEU A 176 21.93 3.92 -0.25
N THR A 177 20.74 4.34 0.09
CA THR A 177 19.96 3.76 1.18
C THR A 177 18.81 2.94 0.59
N ILE A 178 18.80 1.64 0.86
CA ILE A 178 17.73 0.72 0.44
C ILE A 178 16.86 0.43 1.66
N ASP A 179 15.60 0.87 1.63
CA ASP A 179 14.62 0.58 2.68
C ASP A 179 13.58 -0.43 2.17
N THR A 180 13.76 -1.68 2.58
CA THR A 180 12.87 -2.77 2.15
C THR A 180 11.52 -2.76 2.85
N SER A 181 11.34 -2.00 3.94
CA SER A 181 10.05 -1.89 4.63
C SER A 181 9.04 -1.06 3.84
N ILE A 182 9.53 -0.03 3.15
CA ILE A 182 8.71 0.91 2.39
C ILE A 182 8.95 0.83 0.88
N GLY A 183 9.90 0.00 0.44
CA GLY A 183 10.17 -0.22 -0.98
C GLY A 183 10.89 0.95 -1.67
N THR A 184 11.85 1.58 -1.02
CA THR A 184 12.59 2.71 -1.61
C THR A 184 14.08 2.46 -1.68
N ILE A 185 14.71 2.96 -2.75
CA ILE A 185 16.15 3.19 -2.86
C ILE A 185 16.35 4.70 -2.98
N GLU A 186 17.12 5.29 -2.08
CA GLU A 186 17.42 6.73 -2.06
C GLU A 186 18.92 6.94 -2.18
N HIS A 187 19.35 7.74 -3.15
CA HIS A 187 20.73 8.18 -3.27
C HIS A 187 20.94 9.54 -2.58
N SER A 188 22.19 9.80 -2.16
CA SER A 188 22.55 11.03 -1.44
C SER A 188 22.40 12.33 -2.23
N ASP A 189 22.15 12.26 -3.53
CA ASP A 189 21.77 13.42 -4.37
C ASP A 189 20.29 13.75 -4.35
N GLY A 190 19.47 12.96 -3.64
CA GLY A 190 18.02 13.08 -3.54
C GLY A 190 17.24 12.25 -4.54
N THR A 191 17.92 11.54 -5.46
CA THR A 191 17.25 10.62 -6.39
C THR A 191 16.64 9.45 -5.64
N ARG A 192 15.39 9.14 -5.92
CA ARG A 192 14.65 8.01 -5.33
C ARG A 192 14.18 7.04 -6.40
N HIS A 193 14.24 5.78 -6.02
CA HIS A 193 13.74 4.67 -6.79
C HIS A 193 12.78 3.85 -5.92
N TYR A 194 11.72 3.34 -6.53
CA TYR A 194 10.66 2.62 -5.84
C TYR A 194 10.61 1.17 -6.30
N GLY A 195 10.37 0.27 -5.37
CA GLY A 195 10.23 -1.16 -5.60
C GLY A 195 8.88 -1.68 -5.18
N LEU A 196 8.54 -2.85 -5.67
CA LEU A 196 7.33 -3.56 -5.31
C LEU A 196 7.52 -4.31 -4.00
N ILE A 197 6.58 -4.15 -3.06
CA ILE A 197 6.49 -5.02 -1.89
C ILE A 197 5.47 -6.12 -2.21
N GLU A 198 5.96 -7.35 -2.31
CA GLU A 198 5.14 -8.53 -2.58
C GLU A 198 5.00 -9.38 -1.33
N ASP A 199 3.76 -9.70 -0.97
CA ASP A 199 3.50 -10.72 0.04
C ASP A 199 3.61 -12.10 -0.57
N ARG A 200 4.47 -12.92 -0.01
CA ARG A 200 4.71 -14.32 -0.40
C ARG A 200 4.45 -15.24 0.77
N SER A 201 4.37 -16.50 0.50
CA SER A 201 4.27 -17.54 1.54
C SER A 201 5.26 -18.66 1.30
N TYR A 202 5.91 -19.10 2.36
CA TYR A 202 6.74 -20.30 2.35
C TYR A 202 5.99 -21.45 2.99
N ARG A 203 5.90 -22.58 2.30
CA ARG A 203 5.30 -23.82 2.84
C ARG A 203 6.39 -24.70 3.43
N HIS A 204 6.31 -24.92 4.71
CA HIS A 204 7.17 -25.83 5.44
C HIS A 204 6.90 -27.30 5.05
N ALA A 205 7.89 -28.19 5.26
CA ALA A 205 7.73 -29.63 5.05
C ALA A 205 6.64 -30.27 5.92
N ASN A 206 6.31 -29.66 7.07
CA ASN A 206 5.20 -30.06 7.94
C ASN A 206 3.83 -29.56 7.47
N GLY A 207 3.76 -28.86 6.34
CA GLY A 207 2.52 -28.34 5.76
C GLY A 207 2.10 -26.96 6.27
N SER A 208 2.77 -26.37 7.28
CA SER A 208 2.49 -25.01 7.73
C SER A 208 2.96 -23.99 6.70
N THR A 209 2.25 -22.85 6.62
CA THR A 209 2.58 -21.75 5.70
C THR A 209 2.99 -20.53 6.53
N TRP A 210 4.14 -19.95 6.18
CA TRP A 210 4.65 -18.76 6.82
C TRP A 210 4.61 -17.61 5.81
N PRO A 211 3.88 -16.52 6.10
CA PRO A 211 3.90 -15.35 5.26
C PRO A 211 5.21 -14.57 5.44
N TYR A 212 5.73 -14.06 4.34
CA TYR A 212 6.84 -13.13 4.33
C TYR A 212 6.65 -12.12 3.19
N SER A 213 7.32 -10.98 3.27
CA SER A 213 7.26 -9.98 2.22
C SER A 213 8.64 -9.82 1.58
N VAL A 214 8.62 -9.57 0.28
CA VAL A 214 9.81 -9.31 -0.54
C VAL A 214 9.70 -7.90 -1.09
N CYS A 215 10.78 -7.16 -1.03
CA CYS A 215 10.91 -5.88 -1.73
C CYS A 215 11.70 -6.10 -3.01
N HIS A 216 11.08 -5.90 -4.15
CA HIS A 216 11.61 -6.21 -5.47
C HIS A 216 11.78 -4.92 -6.29
N PHE A 217 13.01 -4.64 -6.71
CA PHE A 217 13.35 -3.55 -7.61
C PHE A 217 13.82 -4.13 -8.94
N ILE A 218 13.28 -3.63 -10.03
CA ILE A 218 13.67 -4.01 -11.38
C ILE A 218 14.21 -2.79 -12.11
N PHE A 219 15.35 -2.97 -12.77
CA PHE A 219 16.00 -1.96 -13.58
C PHE A 219 16.34 -2.55 -14.94
N GLU A 220 16.61 -1.71 -15.93
CA GLU A 220 17.16 -2.14 -17.19
C GLU A 220 18.60 -2.62 -16.98
N GLU A 221 19.39 -1.84 -16.23
CA GLU A 221 20.80 -2.11 -15.90
C GLU A 221 21.06 -1.74 -14.45
N ILE A 222 21.93 -2.50 -13.78
CA ILE A 222 22.40 -2.19 -12.42
C ILE A 222 23.92 -2.15 -12.44
N HIS A 223 24.50 -0.99 -12.11
CA HIS A 223 25.94 -0.83 -11.99
C HIS A 223 26.27 -0.02 -10.73
N LEU A 224 26.59 -0.71 -9.65
CA LEU A 224 26.92 -0.16 -8.34
C LEU A 224 28.39 -0.44 -8.03
N ALA A 225 29.24 0.58 -8.08
CA ALA A 225 30.69 0.41 -7.96
C ALA A 225 31.40 1.64 -7.38
N GLY A 226 32.71 1.62 -7.37
CA GLY A 226 33.54 2.74 -6.97
C GLY A 226 33.53 3.03 -5.47
N SER A 227 33.37 4.29 -5.09
CA SER A 227 33.30 4.73 -3.68
C SER A 227 31.87 4.80 -3.13
N LEU A 228 30.93 4.11 -3.78
CA LEU A 228 29.54 4.04 -3.34
C LEU A 228 29.43 3.28 -2.01
N VAL A 229 28.69 3.82 -1.08
CA VAL A 229 28.32 3.16 0.19
C VAL A 229 26.86 2.74 0.11
N ILE A 230 26.57 1.44 0.30
CA ILE A 230 25.22 0.92 0.27
C ILE A 230 24.80 0.58 1.71
N ASN A 231 23.74 1.25 2.17
CA ASN A 231 23.08 0.97 3.45
C ASN A 231 21.75 0.28 3.18
N THR A 232 21.56 -0.89 3.74
CA THR A 232 20.29 -1.62 3.67
C THR A 232 19.59 -1.58 5.03
N LYS A 233 18.29 -1.35 5.03
CA LYS A 233 17.43 -1.41 6.21
C LYS A 233 16.05 -1.94 5.84
N GLY A 234 15.27 -2.31 6.83
CA GLY A 234 13.92 -2.79 6.65
C GLY A 234 13.78 -4.27 6.98
N LYS A 235 12.55 -4.75 6.92
CA LYS A 235 12.15 -6.09 7.37
C LYS A 235 11.88 -7.09 6.23
N ASN A 236 11.77 -6.61 5.00
CA ASN A 236 11.42 -7.46 3.86
C ASN A 236 12.69 -7.95 3.16
N ALA A 237 12.63 -9.13 2.56
CA ALA A 237 13.72 -9.62 1.73
C ALA A 237 13.91 -8.72 0.50
N LEU A 238 15.15 -8.50 0.08
CA LEU A 238 15.50 -7.66 -1.06
C LEU A 238 15.73 -8.51 -2.31
N ILE A 239 15.11 -8.11 -3.42
CA ILE A 239 15.45 -8.56 -4.76
C ILE A 239 15.85 -7.33 -5.59
N LEU A 240 17.01 -7.39 -6.20
CA LEU A 240 17.46 -6.47 -7.25
C LEU A 240 17.56 -7.26 -8.55
N GLU A 241 16.89 -6.80 -9.58
CA GLU A 241 16.84 -7.48 -10.89
C GLU A 241 17.24 -6.50 -11.99
N ALA A 242 18.15 -6.92 -12.88
CA ALA A 242 18.45 -6.26 -14.14
C ALA A 242 17.79 -7.06 -15.27
N GLN A 243 16.89 -6.45 -16.06
CA GLN A 243 16.08 -7.16 -17.04
C GLN A 243 16.79 -7.35 -18.40
N SER A 244 17.51 -6.37 -18.87
CA SER A 244 18.04 -6.36 -20.25
C SER A 244 19.52 -5.99 -20.35
N GLY A 245 20.06 -5.38 -19.31
CA GLY A 245 21.45 -4.95 -19.24
C GLY A 245 22.27 -5.74 -18.23
N ASP A 246 23.44 -5.23 -17.93
CA ASP A 246 24.37 -5.85 -17.00
C ASP A 246 23.96 -5.63 -15.54
N PHE A 247 24.26 -6.62 -14.69
CA PHE A 247 24.23 -6.47 -13.25
C PHE A 247 25.67 -6.48 -12.73
N ILE A 248 26.20 -5.29 -12.42
CA ILE A 248 27.56 -5.12 -11.91
C ILE A 248 27.51 -4.63 -10.47
N LEU A 249 28.05 -5.40 -9.55
CA LEU A 249 28.21 -5.05 -8.15
C LEU A 249 29.69 -5.00 -7.81
N GLY A 250 30.27 -3.80 -7.84
CA GLY A 250 31.68 -3.51 -7.55
C GLY A 250 31.87 -2.83 -6.19
N THR A 251 30.87 -2.93 -5.29
CA THR A 251 30.91 -2.43 -3.91
C THR A 251 30.22 -3.41 -2.99
N ASP A 252 30.43 -3.26 -1.68
CA ASP A 252 29.83 -4.15 -0.69
C ASP A 252 28.30 -3.89 -0.57
N LEU A 253 27.52 -4.96 -0.72
CA LEU A 253 26.11 -5.00 -0.35
C LEU A 253 25.95 -5.96 0.83
N ARG A 254 25.45 -5.46 1.96
CA ARG A 254 25.28 -6.27 3.17
C ARG A 254 23.79 -6.57 3.41
N ALA A 255 23.51 -7.82 3.72
CA ALA A 255 22.20 -8.29 4.14
C ALA A 255 22.30 -8.88 5.55
N ASP A 256 22.86 -8.10 6.47
CA ASP A 256 23.10 -8.55 7.83
C ASP A 256 21.79 -8.52 8.62
N GLY A 257 21.51 -9.59 9.36
CA GLY A 257 20.41 -9.61 10.32
C GLY A 257 20.69 -8.64 11.46
N GLY A 258 19.65 -7.91 11.89
CA GLY A 258 19.75 -7.04 13.06
C GLY A 258 20.00 -7.82 14.36
N ASN A 259 20.64 -7.21 15.34
CA ASN A 259 20.78 -7.79 16.67
C ASN A 259 19.39 -7.99 17.30
N ALA A 260 19.08 -9.20 17.75
CA ALA A 260 17.86 -9.47 18.49
C ALA A 260 17.88 -8.62 19.78
N SER A 261 16.92 -7.73 19.95
CA SER A 261 16.70 -7.08 21.23
C SER A 261 15.91 -8.02 22.14
N PHE A 262 16.26 -8.04 23.42
CA PHE A 262 15.74 -8.97 24.44
C PHE A 262 14.19 -8.92 24.62
N LEU A 263 13.50 -8.00 23.96
CA LEU A 263 12.06 -7.78 24.11
C LEU A 263 11.19 -8.27 22.93
N ASN A 264 11.78 -8.61 21.80
CA ASN A 264 11.01 -9.04 20.62
C ASN A 264 11.77 -10.10 19.81
N GLY A 265 11.98 -11.28 20.35
CA GLY A 265 12.71 -12.40 19.75
C GLY A 265 12.28 -12.84 18.34
N MET A 266 12.10 -11.92 17.43
CA MET A 266 11.96 -12.15 16.02
C MET A 266 13.17 -11.53 15.32
N GLY A 267 14.20 -12.35 15.15
CA GLY A 267 15.23 -12.09 14.16
C GLY A 267 14.61 -12.09 12.77
N GLY A 268 14.91 -11.06 11.97
CA GLY A 268 14.55 -11.00 10.55
C GLY A 268 15.36 -11.98 9.72
#